data_973ad472de875be12166abeefb5d48c1
#
_entry.id   973ad472de875be12166abeefb5d48c1
#
_cell.length_a   1.000
_cell.length_b   1.000
_cell.length_c   1.000
_cell.angle_alpha   90.00
_cell.angle_beta   90.00
_cell.angle_gamma   90.00
#
_symmetry.space_group_name_H-M   'P 1'
#
loop_
_entity.id
_entity.type
_entity.pdbx_description
1 polymer ?
#
loop_
_entity_poly.entity_id
_entity_poly.type
_entity_poly.pdbx_seq_one_letter_code
_entity_poly.pdbx_strand_id
1 'polypeptide(L)'
;MTAAEGRAPLPWLAEPLTQALAQQRGHALLVQGAAGVGALEFVLTLAQAWLCEATADVPRPCGRCASCHFVQARSHPDLLVLLPEALALSLGWQGGDDDSSDGEGARSKKKPSRQIRIDDVRRAIDWMSRTS
;
A
#
# COMPACT_ATOMS: atom_id res chain seq x y z
N MET A 1 -0.22 -1.04 8.54
CA MET A 1 -1.10 -0.20 9.39
C MET A 1 -1.01 1.23 8.91
N THR A 2 -2.12 1.84 8.65
CA THR A 2 -2.19 3.23 8.16
C THR A 2 -2.59 4.15 9.32
N ALA A 3 -2.07 5.38 9.30
CA ALA A 3 -2.27 6.33 10.39
C ALA A 3 -3.75 6.73 10.53
N ALA A 4 -4.22 6.78 11.76
CA ALA A 4 -5.43 7.50 12.10
C ALA A 4 -5.09 8.97 12.38
N GLU A 5 -6.00 9.88 12.06
CA GLU A 5 -5.90 11.31 12.40
C GLU A 5 -4.69 12.06 11.80
N GLY A 6 -4.18 11.64 10.65
CA GLY A 6 -3.12 12.35 9.95
C GLY A 6 -1.72 12.20 10.55
N ARG A 7 -1.52 11.31 11.51
CA ARG A 7 -0.21 11.04 12.10
C ARG A 7 0.42 9.80 11.51
N ALA A 8 1.71 9.84 11.26
CA ALA A 8 2.46 8.65 10.91
C ALA A 8 2.40 7.65 12.08
N PRO A 9 2.24 6.36 11.80
CA PRO A 9 2.15 5.33 12.85
C PRO A 9 3.41 5.29 13.75
N LEU A 10 4.55 5.71 13.21
CA LEU A 10 5.82 5.80 13.92
C LEU A 10 6.21 7.28 14.04
N PRO A 11 6.49 7.78 15.26
CA PRO A 11 6.74 9.23 15.50
C PRO A 11 7.85 9.82 14.65
N TRP A 12 8.91 9.05 14.37
CA TRP A 12 10.05 9.51 13.56
C TRP A 12 9.74 9.61 12.06
N LEU A 13 8.61 9.10 11.60
CA LEU A 13 8.16 9.23 10.22
C LEU A 13 7.34 10.49 9.94
N ALA A 14 6.96 11.24 10.97
CA ALA A 14 6.12 12.42 10.86
C ALA A 14 6.78 13.54 10.02
N GLU A 15 8.05 13.83 10.30
CA GLU A 15 8.80 14.85 9.58
C GLU A 15 9.08 14.45 8.11
N PRO A 16 9.61 13.24 7.83
CA PRO A 16 9.75 12.75 6.44
C PRO A 16 8.43 12.76 5.67
N LEU A 17 7.32 12.42 6.30
CA LEU A 17 6.00 12.45 5.68
C LEU A 17 5.60 13.87 5.26
N THR A 18 5.78 14.83 6.16
CA THR A 18 5.48 16.24 5.89
C THR A 18 6.34 16.77 4.74
N GLN A 19 7.62 16.46 4.73
CA GLN A 19 8.54 16.84 3.66
C GLN A 19 8.14 16.21 2.32
N ALA A 20 7.82 14.92 2.30
CA ALA A 20 7.39 14.24 1.09
C ALA A 20 6.11 14.85 0.52
N LEU A 21 5.13 15.16 1.36
CA LEU A 21 3.88 15.80 0.95
C LEU A 21 4.09 17.20 0.36
N ALA A 22 5.05 17.96 0.91
CA ALA A 22 5.34 19.33 0.47
C ALA A 22 6.19 19.36 -0.82
N GLN A 23 7.12 18.44 -1.00
CA GLN A 23 8.18 18.54 -2.01
C GLN A 23 8.00 17.55 -3.17
N GLN A 24 7.33 16.41 -2.95
CA GLN A 24 7.20 15.40 -3.99
C GLN A 24 6.27 15.85 -5.11
N ARG A 25 6.82 15.97 -6.32
CA ARG A 25 6.11 16.35 -7.56
C ARG A 25 6.31 15.36 -8.70
N GLY A 26 7.20 14.39 -8.52
CA GLY A 26 7.49 13.37 -9.52
C GLY A 26 6.41 12.29 -9.57
N HIS A 27 6.36 11.58 -10.68
CA HIS A 27 5.47 10.44 -10.92
C HIS A 27 6.00 9.11 -10.35
N ALA A 28 7.21 9.11 -9.78
CA ALA A 28 7.82 7.97 -9.13
C ALA A 28 8.63 8.40 -7.90
N LEU A 29 8.55 7.63 -6.85
CA LEU A 29 9.28 7.84 -5.61
C LEU A 29 9.93 6.53 -5.17
N LEU A 30 11.24 6.56 -4.94
CA LEU A 30 11.97 5.44 -4.33
C LEU A 30 12.21 5.75 -2.85
N VAL A 31 11.66 4.92 -1.98
CA VAL A 31 11.88 4.99 -0.53
C VAL A 31 12.84 3.90 -0.11
N GLN A 32 13.95 4.29 0.50
CA GLN A 32 14.97 3.37 1.02
C GLN A 32 15.15 3.58 2.52
N GLY A 33 15.33 2.50 3.24
CA GLY A 33 15.58 2.53 4.68
C GLY A 33 16.11 1.19 5.18
N ALA A 34 16.73 1.20 6.36
CA ALA A 34 17.12 -0.03 7.02
C ALA A 34 15.89 -0.90 7.37
N ALA A 35 16.09 -2.20 7.47
CA ALA A 35 15.02 -3.09 7.89
C ALA A 35 14.48 -2.67 9.27
N GLY A 36 13.15 -2.60 9.41
CA GLY A 36 12.49 -2.27 10.67
C GLY A 36 12.32 -0.78 10.98
N VAL A 37 12.81 0.14 10.14
CA VAL A 37 12.59 1.60 10.37
C VAL A 37 11.19 2.07 9.97
N GLY A 38 10.37 1.22 9.35
CA GLY A 38 9.00 1.57 8.97
C GLY A 38 8.85 2.10 7.54
N ALA A 39 9.71 1.67 6.60
CA ALA A 39 9.62 2.12 5.21
C ALA A 39 8.27 1.77 4.57
N LEU A 40 7.72 0.59 4.84
CA LEU A 40 6.42 0.19 4.33
C LEU A 40 5.29 1.04 4.92
N GLU A 41 5.31 1.25 6.23
CA GLU A 41 4.35 2.10 6.95
C GLU A 41 4.40 3.54 6.42
N PHE A 42 5.60 4.04 6.14
CA PHE A 42 5.78 5.36 5.53
C PHE A 42 5.11 5.44 4.16
N VAL A 43 5.38 4.49 3.26
CA VAL A 43 4.82 4.48 1.90
C VAL A 43 3.31 4.36 1.93
N LEU A 44 2.75 3.50 2.77
CA LEU A 44 1.30 3.34 2.91
C LEU A 44 0.63 4.59 3.48
N THR A 45 1.26 5.23 4.47
CA THR A 45 0.77 6.48 5.05
C THR A 45 0.83 7.63 4.04
N LEU A 46 1.91 7.70 3.25
CA LEU A 46 2.06 8.69 2.18
C LEU A 46 1.02 8.49 1.08
N ALA A 47 0.78 7.26 0.65
CA ALA A 47 -0.26 6.94 -0.32
C ALA A 47 -1.66 7.33 0.21
N GLN A 48 -1.95 7.01 1.46
CA GLN A 48 -3.20 7.45 2.11
C GLN A 48 -3.33 8.97 2.16
N ALA A 49 -2.23 9.69 2.43
CA ALA A 49 -2.24 11.15 2.47
C ALA A 49 -2.48 11.77 1.09
N TRP A 50 -1.96 11.17 0.01
CA TRP A 50 -2.22 11.63 -1.37
C TRP A 50 -3.65 11.38 -1.81
N LEU A 51 -4.23 10.26 -1.41
CA LEU A 51 -5.63 9.90 -1.73
C LEU A 51 -6.64 10.57 -0.78
N CYS A 52 -6.18 11.21 0.28
CA CYS A 52 -7.02 11.84 1.28
C CYS A 52 -7.80 13.04 0.70
N GLU A 53 -9.12 13.02 0.87
CA GLU A 53 -10.05 14.05 0.39
C GLU A 53 -10.22 15.22 1.37
N ALA A 54 -9.44 15.27 2.45
CA ALA A 54 -9.51 16.36 3.41
C ALA A 54 -9.10 17.69 2.78
N THR A 55 -9.72 18.77 3.27
CA THR A 55 -9.36 20.14 2.91
C THR A 55 -7.94 20.50 3.35
N ALA A 56 -7.38 21.56 2.79
CA ALA A 56 -5.98 21.93 3.00
C ALA A 56 -5.63 22.32 4.44
N ASP A 57 -6.61 22.69 5.20
CA ASP A 57 -6.52 23.05 6.63
C ASP A 57 -6.44 21.85 7.58
N VAL A 58 -6.72 20.65 7.07
CA VAL A 58 -6.69 19.40 7.86
C VAL A 58 -5.41 18.62 7.55
N PRO A 59 -4.66 18.19 8.57
CA PRO A 59 -3.50 17.34 8.37
C PRO A 59 -3.84 16.05 7.61
N ARG A 60 -3.02 15.68 6.63
CA ARG A 60 -3.20 14.49 5.81
C ARG A 60 -2.19 13.39 6.20
N PRO A 61 -2.64 12.15 6.26
CA PRO A 61 -4.00 11.62 6.04
C PRO A 61 -4.93 11.92 7.22
N CYS A 62 -6.16 12.34 6.97
CA CYS A 62 -7.12 12.70 8.03
C CYS A 62 -7.68 11.48 8.77
N GLY A 63 -7.59 10.29 8.19
CA GLY A 63 -8.07 9.02 8.76
C GLY A 63 -9.61 8.87 8.83
N ARG A 64 -10.38 9.87 8.40
CA ARG A 64 -11.84 9.94 8.58
C ARG A 64 -12.66 10.03 7.29
N CYS A 65 -12.07 10.51 6.20
CA CYS A 65 -12.78 10.59 4.91
C CYS A 65 -12.97 9.20 4.30
N ALA A 66 -13.87 9.09 3.33
CA ALA A 66 -14.17 7.83 2.65
C ALA A 66 -12.92 7.18 2.07
N SER A 67 -12.08 7.96 1.39
CA SER A 67 -10.82 7.50 0.82
C SER A 67 -9.88 6.93 1.89
N CYS A 68 -9.71 7.60 3.02
CA CYS A 68 -8.90 7.08 4.13
C CYS A 68 -9.43 5.74 4.67
N HIS A 69 -10.75 5.60 4.78
CA HIS A 69 -11.37 4.33 5.19
C HIS A 69 -11.13 3.21 4.19
N PHE A 70 -11.24 3.48 2.88
CA PHE A 70 -10.93 2.50 1.84
C PHE A 70 -9.47 2.05 1.87
N VAL A 71 -8.52 2.97 2.09
CA VAL A 71 -7.11 2.61 2.24
C VAL A 71 -6.89 1.73 3.48
N GLN A 72 -7.50 2.07 4.61
CA GLN A 72 -7.42 1.26 5.84
C GLN A 72 -8.05 -0.13 5.66
N ALA A 73 -9.16 -0.21 4.93
CA ALA A 73 -9.80 -1.47 4.56
C ALA A 73 -9.08 -2.22 3.42
N ARG A 74 -8.00 -1.65 2.84
CA ARG A 74 -7.24 -2.23 1.72
C ARG A 74 -8.07 -2.44 0.45
N SER A 75 -9.05 -1.60 0.24
CA SER A 75 -10.04 -1.70 -0.85
C SER A 75 -10.18 -0.43 -1.67
N HIS A 76 -9.20 0.49 -1.59
CA HIS A 76 -9.26 1.74 -2.35
C HIS A 76 -9.12 1.47 -3.85
N PRO A 77 -10.04 1.95 -4.70
CA PRO A 77 -10.03 1.65 -6.14
C PRO A 77 -8.79 2.17 -6.86
N ASP A 78 -8.22 3.29 -6.41
CA ASP A 78 -7.06 3.93 -7.04
C ASP A 78 -5.74 3.60 -6.32
N LEU A 79 -5.71 2.56 -5.47
CA LEU A 79 -4.51 2.12 -4.78
C LEU A 79 -4.28 0.64 -5.03
N LEU A 80 -3.20 0.34 -5.75
CA LEU A 80 -2.72 -1.03 -5.91
C LEU A 80 -1.41 -1.21 -5.16
N VAL A 81 -1.34 -2.22 -4.31
CA VAL A 81 -0.14 -2.57 -3.55
C VAL A 81 0.36 -3.94 -3.98
N LEU A 82 1.59 -4.00 -4.45
CA LEU A 82 2.26 -5.24 -4.81
C LEU A 82 3.27 -5.62 -3.73
N LEU A 83 3.11 -6.80 -3.15
CA LEU A 83 4.00 -7.32 -2.13
C LEU A 83 4.46 -8.73 -2.50
N PRO A 84 5.69 -9.12 -2.11
CA PRO A 84 6.07 -10.53 -2.13
C PRO A 84 5.12 -11.35 -1.26
N GLU A 85 4.78 -12.56 -1.71
CA GLU A 85 3.83 -13.46 -1.02
C GLU A 85 4.17 -13.67 0.46
N ALA A 86 5.46 -13.87 0.76
CA ALA A 86 5.93 -14.04 2.14
C ALA A 86 5.64 -12.82 3.02
N LEU A 87 5.77 -11.60 2.46
CA LEU A 87 5.49 -10.36 3.18
C LEU A 87 3.97 -10.13 3.31
N ALA A 88 3.22 -10.38 2.25
CA ALA A 88 1.77 -10.28 2.26
C ALA A 88 1.16 -11.16 3.34
N LEU A 89 1.59 -12.42 3.44
CA LEU A 89 1.15 -13.36 4.48
C LEU A 89 1.51 -12.86 5.89
N SER A 90 2.73 -12.37 6.10
CA SER A 90 3.16 -11.88 7.42
C SER A 90 2.38 -10.65 7.89
N LEU A 91 1.88 -9.84 6.96
CA LEU A 91 1.10 -8.64 7.24
C LEU A 91 -0.42 -8.90 7.25
N GLY A 92 -0.85 -10.14 7.00
CA GLY A 92 -2.26 -10.47 6.83
C GLY A 92 -2.90 -9.80 5.58
N TRP A 93 -2.09 -9.47 4.59
CA TRP A 93 -2.54 -8.98 3.28
C TRP A 93 -2.79 -10.19 2.39
N GLN A 94 -3.91 -10.85 2.60
CA GLN A 94 -4.35 -11.87 1.64
C GLN A 94 -4.95 -11.11 0.47
N GLY A 95 -4.31 -11.21 -0.70
CA GLY A 95 -4.82 -10.63 -1.92
C GLY A 95 -6.22 -11.18 -2.19
N GLY A 96 -7.18 -10.29 -2.29
CA GLY A 96 -8.47 -10.64 -2.83
C GLY A 96 -8.30 -10.90 -4.30
N ASP A 97 -8.15 -12.15 -4.66
CA ASP A 97 -8.45 -12.76 -5.95
C ASP A 97 -8.10 -14.26 -5.85
N ASP A 98 -8.89 -14.97 -5.05
CA ASP A 98 -9.14 -16.38 -5.28
C ASP A 98 -10.25 -16.49 -6.33
N ASP A 99 -10.00 -16.00 -7.53
CA ASP A 99 -10.74 -16.40 -8.72
C ASP A 99 -9.84 -17.27 -9.59
N SER A 100 -9.55 -18.44 -9.10
CA SER A 100 -9.17 -19.58 -9.94
C SER A 100 -9.83 -20.82 -9.36
N SER A 101 -11.09 -20.96 -9.76
CA SER A 101 -11.77 -22.23 -9.88
C SER A 101 -10.88 -23.23 -10.62
N ASP A 102 -10.99 -24.49 -10.15
CA ASP A 102 -10.60 -25.74 -10.79
C ASP A 102 -9.13 -26.14 -10.72
N GLY A 103 -8.92 -27.11 -9.82
CA GLY A 103 -7.75 -27.95 -9.78
C GLY A 103 -7.55 -28.63 -8.42
N GLU A 104 -8.37 -29.64 -8.10
CA GLU A 104 -8.01 -30.66 -7.12
C GLU A 104 -6.69 -31.31 -7.57
N GLY A 105 -5.63 -30.98 -6.88
CA GLY A 105 -4.31 -31.55 -7.12
C GLY A 105 -3.27 -30.99 -6.18
N ALA A 106 -2.98 -31.73 -5.12
CA ALA A 106 -1.76 -31.63 -4.32
C ALA A 106 -1.27 -30.22 -4.00
N ARG A 107 -1.75 -29.61 -2.92
CA ARG A 107 -1.09 -28.51 -2.24
C ARG A 107 0.28 -28.97 -1.74
N SER A 108 1.24 -28.98 -2.64
CA SER A 108 2.64 -29.00 -2.28
C SER A 108 2.87 -27.78 -1.38
N LYS A 109 3.45 -27.99 -0.20
CA LYS A 109 3.86 -26.93 0.75
C LYS A 109 5.00 -26.13 0.13
N LYS A 110 4.71 -25.37 -0.91
CA LYS A 110 5.70 -24.50 -1.55
C LYS A 110 5.93 -23.31 -0.62
N LYS A 111 7.19 -23.10 -0.22
CA LYS A 111 7.57 -21.98 0.62
C LYS A 111 7.14 -20.66 -0.06
N PRO A 112 6.48 -19.73 0.65
CA PRO A 112 6.00 -18.48 0.05
C PRO A 112 7.14 -17.69 -0.58
N SER A 113 6.91 -17.14 -1.76
CA SER A 113 7.90 -16.39 -2.52
C SER A 113 8.30 -15.09 -1.79
N ARG A 114 9.60 -14.81 -1.78
CA ARG A 114 10.16 -13.53 -1.30
C ARG A 114 10.29 -12.49 -2.41
N GLN A 115 9.89 -12.81 -3.61
CA GLN A 115 9.95 -11.93 -4.78
C GLN A 115 8.54 -11.67 -5.29
N ILE A 116 8.34 -10.47 -5.85
CA ILE A 116 7.11 -10.12 -6.57
C ILE A 116 7.10 -10.94 -7.86
N ARG A 117 5.99 -11.63 -8.14
CA ARG A 117 5.85 -12.44 -9.35
C ARG A 117 5.60 -11.55 -10.56
N ILE A 118 6.08 -11.98 -11.71
CA ILE A 118 5.85 -11.28 -12.96
C ILE A 118 4.36 -11.17 -13.31
N ASP A 119 3.56 -12.16 -12.92
CA ASP A 119 2.12 -12.15 -13.15
C ASP A 119 1.41 -11.07 -12.32
N ASP A 120 1.90 -10.79 -11.11
CA ASP A 120 1.41 -9.69 -10.27
C ASP A 120 1.71 -8.33 -10.93
N VAL A 121 2.90 -8.19 -11.52
CA VAL A 121 3.28 -6.98 -12.26
C VAL A 121 2.41 -6.80 -13.52
N ARG A 122 2.15 -7.87 -14.27
CA ARG A 122 1.26 -7.82 -15.44
C ARG A 122 -0.15 -7.41 -15.07
N ARG A 123 -0.71 -7.97 -13.99
CA ARG A 123 -2.02 -7.55 -13.46
C ARG A 123 -2.04 -6.07 -13.07
N ALA A 124 -0.96 -5.57 -12.50
CA ALA A 124 -0.83 -4.15 -12.16
C ALA A 124 -0.85 -3.26 -13.42
N ILE A 125 -0.16 -3.66 -14.49
CA ILE A 125 -0.16 -2.94 -15.77
C ILE A 125 -1.57 -2.92 -16.36
N ASP A 126 -2.26 -4.05 -16.37
CA ASP A 126 -3.64 -4.15 -16.86
C ASP A 126 -4.60 -3.29 -16.04
N TRP A 127 -4.42 -3.25 -14.72
CA TRP A 127 -5.20 -2.39 -13.83
C TRP A 127 -4.98 -0.91 -14.13
N MET A 128 -3.74 -0.47 -14.28
CA MET A 128 -3.41 0.91 -14.65
C MET A 128 -4.02 1.32 -16.00
N SER A 129 -4.11 0.39 -16.95
CA SER A 129 -4.70 0.65 -18.28
C SER A 129 -6.20 0.87 -18.23
N ARG A 130 -6.89 0.36 -17.21
CA ARG A 130 -8.36 0.49 -17.05
C ARG A 130 -8.77 1.75 -16.31
N THR A 131 -7.84 2.33 -15.53
CA THR A 131 -8.08 3.50 -14.68
C THR A 131 -7.68 4.82 -15.35
N SER A 132 -7.17 4.79 -16.59
CA SER A 132 -6.79 5.96 -17.38
C SER A 132 -7.94 6.55 -18.16
#